data_090199aae6c7ac02d004c626eb571b7b
#
_entry.id   090199aae6c7ac02d004c626eb571b7b
#
_cell.length_a   1.000
_cell.length_b   1.000
_cell.length_c   1.000
_cell.angle_alpha   90.00
_cell.angle_beta   90.00
_cell.angle_gamma   90.00
#
_symmetry.space_group_name_H-M   'P 1'
#
loop_
_entity.id
_entity.type
_entity.pdbx_description
1 polymer ?
#
loop_
_entity_poly.entity_id
_entity_poly.type
_entity_poly.pdbx_seq_one_letter_code
_entity_poly.pdbx_strand_id
1 'polypeptide(L)' 'LQFEHRCAELLRYRGFHKVAVTKGSGDQGVDILAQKNGIKYGIQCKYYSYPVGNKAIQEAYAGADFYDCDVAMVMDQ' A
#
# COMPACT_ATOMS: atom_id res chain seq x y z
N LEU A 1 -8.62 -9.25 -2.78
CA LEU A 1 -8.01 -9.01 -4.10
C LEU A 1 -8.71 -7.89 -4.83
N GLN A 2 -10.04 -7.89 -4.83
CA GLN A 2 -10.76 -6.82 -5.52
C GLN A 2 -10.57 -5.47 -4.82
N PHE A 3 -10.45 -5.49 -3.52
CA PHE A 3 -10.24 -4.25 -2.79
C PHE A 3 -8.89 -3.64 -3.14
N GLU A 4 -7.85 -4.47 -3.21
CA GLU A 4 -6.52 -3.98 -3.57
C GLU A 4 -6.53 -3.41 -4.99
N HIS A 5 -7.23 -4.05 -5.91
CA HIS A 5 -7.32 -3.55 -7.28
C HIS A 5 -8.06 -2.22 -7.35
N ARG A 6 -9.10 -2.05 -6.54
CA ARG A 6 -9.80 -0.77 -6.49
C ARG A 6 -8.93 0.32 -5.90
N CYS A 7 -8.16 -0.01 -4.87
CA CYS A 7 -7.21 0.94 -4.32
C CYS A 7 -6.16 1.33 -5.36
N ALA A 8 -5.69 0.36 -6.13
CA ALA A 8 -4.72 0.66 -7.19
C ALA A 8 -5.30 1.60 -8.22
N GLU A 9 -6.56 1.39 -8.61
CA GLU A 9 -7.19 2.29 -9.57
C GLU A 9 -7.38 3.69 -9.02
N LEU A 10 -7.74 3.79 -7.75
CA LEU A 10 -7.87 5.09 -7.11
C LEU A 10 -6.54 5.83 -7.09
N LEU A 11 -5.46 5.11 -6.82
CA LEU A 11 -4.13 5.70 -6.82
C LEU A 11 -3.77 6.21 -8.21
N ARG A 12 -4.05 5.42 -9.25
CA ARG A 12 -3.82 5.87 -10.62
C ARG A 12 -4.60 7.12 -10.94
N TYR A 13 -5.85 7.15 -10.52
CA TYR A 13 -6.71 8.31 -10.73
C TYR A 13 -6.13 9.55 -10.05
N ARG A 14 -5.45 9.37 -8.92
CA ARG A 14 -4.87 10.48 -8.18
C ARG A 14 -3.48 10.84 -8.63
N GLY A 15 -3.02 10.28 -9.73
CA GLY A 15 -1.76 10.68 -10.33
C GLY A 15 -0.58 9.81 -9.97
N PHE A 16 -0.79 8.74 -9.21
CA PHE A 16 0.29 7.77 -8.98
C PHE A 16 0.52 6.97 -10.26
N HIS A 17 1.75 6.58 -10.46
CA HIS A 17 2.12 5.76 -11.61
C HIS A 17 2.95 4.58 -11.14
N LYS A 18 3.22 3.66 -12.06
CA LYS A 18 3.88 2.39 -11.75
C LYS A 18 3.18 1.70 -10.59
N VAL A 19 1.86 1.75 -10.60
CA VAL A 19 1.04 1.16 -9.54
C VAL A 19 0.94 -0.33 -9.80
N ALA A 20 1.34 -1.13 -8.82
CA ALA A 20 1.34 -2.57 -8.94
C ALA A 20 0.86 -3.21 -7.66
N VAL A 21 -0.07 -4.16 -7.79
CA VAL A 21 -0.50 -4.97 -6.65
C VAL A 21 0.55 -6.05 -6.45
N THR A 22 1.06 -6.17 -5.23
CA THR A 22 2.10 -7.15 -4.93
C THR A 22 1.53 -8.55 -5.00
N LYS A 23 2.36 -9.49 -5.32
CA LYS A 23 1.98 -10.88 -5.23
C LYS A 23 2.12 -11.36 -3.81
N GLY A 24 1.35 -12.34 -3.51
CA GLY A 24 1.42 -12.90 -2.19
C GLY A 24 0.48 -12.15 -1.30
N SER A 25 0.22 -12.68 -0.22
CA SER A 25 -0.90 -12.32 0.63
C SER A 25 -0.53 -11.28 1.65
N GLY A 26 0.27 -10.31 1.28
CA GLY A 26 0.61 -9.28 2.23
C GLY A 26 1.52 -9.75 3.33
N ASP A 27 2.28 -10.81 3.08
CA ASP A 27 3.21 -11.31 4.06
C ASP A 27 4.24 -10.27 4.46
N GLN A 28 4.49 -9.32 3.57
CA GLN A 28 5.46 -8.27 3.81
C GLN A 28 4.80 -6.97 4.25
N GLY A 29 3.50 -6.97 4.47
CA GLY A 29 2.80 -5.80 4.96
C GLY A 29 2.55 -4.72 3.92
N VAL A 30 2.84 -4.99 2.64
CA VAL A 30 2.59 -4.04 1.56
C VAL A 30 1.81 -4.75 0.47
N ASP A 31 0.67 -4.19 0.12
CA ASP A 31 -0.21 -4.75 -0.90
C ASP A 31 -0.07 -4.08 -2.24
N ILE A 32 0.36 -2.82 -2.26
CA ILE A 32 0.49 -2.05 -3.49
C ILE A 32 1.80 -1.26 -3.44
N LEU A 33 2.48 -1.23 -4.59
CA LEU A 33 3.63 -0.36 -4.79
C LEU A 33 3.22 0.70 -5.80
N ALA A 34 3.63 1.94 -5.56
CA ALA A 34 3.28 3.04 -6.44
C ALA A 34 4.34 4.12 -6.37
N GLN A 35 4.35 5.00 -7.35
CA GLN A 35 5.30 6.11 -7.39
C GLN A 35 4.57 7.39 -7.73
N LYS A 36 5.05 8.49 -7.15
CA LYS A 36 4.54 9.80 -7.48
C LYS A 36 5.62 10.83 -7.18
N ASN A 37 5.89 11.67 -8.15
CA ASN A 37 6.90 12.74 -8.01
C ASN A 37 8.26 12.20 -7.59
N GLY A 38 8.63 11.04 -8.11
CA GLY A 38 9.92 10.43 -7.80
C GLY A 38 10.00 9.73 -6.47
N ILE A 39 8.89 9.65 -5.75
CA ILE A 39 8.82 9.02 -4.43
C ILE A 39 8.16 7.66 -4.57
N LYS A 40 8.75 6.67 -3.94
CA LYS A 40 8.21 5.30 -3.93
C LYS A 40 7.38 5.08 -2.68
N TYR A 41 6.17 4.61 -2.88
CA TYR A 41 5.23 4.34 -1.80
C TYR A 41 4.98 2.85 -1.67
N GLY A 42 5.01 2.36 -0.42
CA GLY A 42 4.54 1.02 -0.11
C GLY A 42 3.24 1.15 0.66
N ILE A 43 2.18 0.53 0.17
CA ILE A 43 0.84 0.78 0.65
C ILE A 43 0.23 -0.51 1.16
N GLN A 44 -0.26 -0.48 2.41
CA GLN A 44 -1.04 -1.57 2.95
C GLN A 44 -2.52 -1.22 2.83
N CYS A 45 -3.31 -2.16 2.33
CA CYS A 45 -4.74 -1.99 2.17
C CYS A 45 -5.47 -2.70 3.30
N LYS A 46 -6.40 -2.01 3.93
CA LYS A 46 -7.23 -2.58 4.99
C LYS A 46 -8.68 -2.53 4.57
N TYR A 47 -9.29 -3.68 4.48
CA TYR A 47 -10.67 -3.78 4.03
C TYR A 47 -11.68 -3.35 5.08
N TYR A 48 -11.37 -3.59 6.34
CA TYR A 48 -12.32 -3.35 7.41
C TYR A 48 -12.26 -1.91 7.87
N SER A 49 -13.40 -1.41 8.34
CA SER A 49 -13.53 -0.03 8.75
C SER A 49 -13.20 0.20 10.23
N TYR A 50 -12.40 -0.64 10.80
CA TYR A 50 -11.91 -0.40 12.14
C TYR A 50 -10.82 0.65 12.12
N PRO A 51 -10.63 1.38 13.22
CA PRO A 51 -9.49 2.29 13.30
C PRO A 51 -8.20 1.54 13.00
N VAL A 52 -7.34 2.17 12.23
CA VAL A 52 -6.05 1.59 11.89
C VAL A 52 -5.18 1.63 13.13
N GLY A 53 -4.78 0.47 13.61
CA GLY A 53 -3.97 0.38 14.80
C GLY A 53 -2.48 0.39 14.49
N ASN A 54 -1.69 0.40 15.55
CA ASN A 54 -0.23 0.40 15.44
C ASN A 54 0.30 -0.78 14.66
N LYS A 55 -0.37 -1.92 14.76
CA LYS A 55 0.09 -3.10 14.03
C LYS A 55 0.10 -2.88 12.53
N ALA A 56 -0.96 -2.26 12.01
CA ALA A 56 -1.02 -1.99 10.58
C ALA A 56 0.07 -1.01 10.16
N ILE A 57 0.32 -0.01 10.96
CA ILE A 57 1.36 0.97 10.69
C ILE A 57 2.74 0.31 10.70
N GLN A 58 2.99 -0.54 11.69
CA GLN A 58 4.26 -1.24 11.79
C GLN A 58 4.46 -2.20 10.62
N GLU A 59 3.41 -2.89 10.21
CA GLU A 59 3.48 -3.78 9.06
C GLU A 59 3.77 -3.02 7.78
N ALA A 60 3.16 -1.84 7.62
CA ALA A 60 3.40 -1.02 6.46
C ALA A 60 4.85 -0.53 6.41
N TYR A 61 5.39 -0.12 7.54
CA TYR A 61 6.79 0.28 7.60
C TYR A 61 7.73 -0.87 7.26
N ALA A 62 7.48 -2.04 7.83
CA ALA A 62 8.33 -3.19 7.57
C ALA A 62 8.28 -3.58 6.10
N GLY A 63 7.08 -3.55 5.52
CA GLY A 63 6.93 -3.88 4.10
C GLY A 63 7.56 -2.84 3.19
N ALA A 64 7.42 -1.57 3.54
CA ALA A 64 8.03 -0.51 2.77
C ALA A 64 9.55 -0.65 2.76
N ASP A 65 10.13 -1.00 3.90
CA ASP A 65 11.56 -1.24 3.99
C ASP A 65 11.97 -2.43 3.14
N PHE A 66 11.19 -3.52 3.20
CA PHE A 66 11.46 -4.72 2.41
C PHE A 66 11.50 -4.41 0.92
N TYR A 67 10.58 -3.56 0.44
CA TYR A 67 10.48 -3.19 -0.97
C TYR A 67 11.28 -1.95 -1.32
N ASP A 68 12.05 -1.43 -0.39
CA ASP A 68 12.90 -0.27 -0.61
C ASP A 68 12.08 0.97 -0.99
N CYS A 69 10.99 1.18 -0.31
CA CYS A 69 10.12 2.33 -0.53
C CYS A 69 10.51 3.50 0.36
N ASP A 70 10.21 4.71 -0.10
CA ASP A 70 10.49 5.92 0.65
C ASP A 70 9.41 6.24 1.69
N VAL A 71 8.17 5.85 1.41
CA VAL A 71 7.03 6.18 2.25
C VAL A 71 6.18 4.94 2.46
N ALA A 72 5.76 4.73 3.70
CA ALA A 72 4.78 3.71 4.04
C ALA A 72 3.41 4.38 4.20
N MET A 73 2.40 3.77 3.63
CA MET A 73 1.05 4.33 3.66
C MET A 73 0.04 3.22 3.91
N VAL A 74 -1.02 3.55 4.62
CA VAL A 74 -2.12 2.62 4.84
C VAL A 74 -3.37 3.24 4.24
N MET A 75 -4.07 2.45 3.42
CA MET A 75 -5.39 2.84 2.90
C MET A 75 -6.42 1.93 3.52
N ASP A 76 -7.48 2.52 4.05
CA ASP A 76 -8.59 1.72 4.54
C ASP A 76 -9.89 2.15 3.87
N GLN A 77 -10.92 1.38 4.11
CA GLN A 77 -12.20 1.60 3.45
C GLN A 77 -12.91 2.84 4.00
#